data_daffbf76eab1d115e0784e480ae6df47
#
_entry.id   daffbf76eab1d115e0784e480ae6df47
#
_cell.length_a   1.000
_cell.length_b   1.000
_cell.length_c   1.000
_cell.angle_alpha   90.00
_cell.angle_beta   90.00
_cell.angle_gamma   90.00
#
_symmetry.space_group_name_H-M   'P 1'
#
loop_
_entity.id
_entity.type
_entity.pdbx_description
1 polymer ?
#
loop_
_entity_poly.entity_id
_entity_poly.type
_entity_poly.pdbx_seq_one_letter_code
_entity_poly.pdbx_strand_id
1 'polypeptide(L)'
;FVEGVDAEDEGSGILMVNGSPTDSNAALFKRGAHSIIDGSGLRVLAEYDTPGWNPEKAQEWVSGQIAQHGGAIAGVYAANDATAGGAIAALRVANVDPLPIVTGQDAELSAIQRILTGDQYMTVYKAIKPQAELAAEVAVRLLHGEKVTAPLEIQGTPATLLDPVAVTIDDIMDTVVADGFWTVEDICTPAYADACEAAGIG
;
A
#
# COMPACT_ATOMS: atom_id res chain seq x y z
N PHE A 1 -9.87 3.67 -1.12
CA PHE A 1 -9.60 3.49 -2.55
C PHE A 1 -10.90 3.46 -3.36
N VAL A 2 -11.83 2.54 -3.08
CA VAL A 2 -13.08 2.42 -3.84
C VAL A 2 -13.88 3.73 -3.86
N GLU A 3 -13.95 4.41 -2.72
CA GLU A 3 -14.67 5.69 -2.59
C GLU A 3 -13.99 6.86 -3.32
N GLY A 4 -12.68 6.76 -3.55
CA GLY A 4 -11.90 7.82 -4.21
C GLY A 4 -11.73 7.62 -5.71
N VAL A 5 -12.04 6.44 -6.24
CA VAL A 5 -11.91 6.18 -7.67
C VAL A 5 -13.13 6.72 -8.41
N ASP A 6 -12.90 7.71 -9.25
CA ASP A 6 -13.93 8.20 -10.18
C ASP A 6 -13.95 7.31 -11.44
N ALA A 7 -14.94 6.46 -11.54
CA ALA A 7 -15.15 5.54 -12.65
C ALA A 7 -16.54 5.72 -13.27
N GLU A 8 -17.07 6.96 -13.29
CA GLU A 8 -18.39 7.27 -13.83
C GLU A 8 -18.46 7.11 -15.37
N ASP A 9 -17.32 7.20 -16.04
CA ASP A 9 -17.27 7.02 -17.49
C ASP A 9 -17.48 5.56 -17.88
N GLU A 10 -18.37 5.32 -18.85
CA GLU A 10 -18.63 3.99 -19.40
C GLU A 10 -17.34 3.40 -19.99
N GLY A 11 -16.84 2.35 -19.37
CA GLY A 11 -15.60 1.67 -19.76
C GLY A 11 -14.39 1.96 -18.89
N SER A 12 -14.45 2.94 -17.97
CA SER A 12 -13.42 3.18 -16.97
C SER A 12 -13.30 2.04 -15.96
N GLY A 13 -12.14 1.92 -15.32
CA GLY A 13 -11.90 0.91 -14.31
C GLY A 13 -10.50 0.98 -13.73
N ILE A 14 -10.13 -0.05 -13.02
CA ILE A 14 -8.88 -0.10 -12.27
C ILE A 14 -7.92 -1.17 -12.79
N LEU A 15 -6.65 -0.97 -12.55
CA LEU A 15 -5.63 -2.01 -12.65
C LEU A 15 -5.38 -2.62 -11.27
N MET A 16 -5.13 -3.93 -11.22
CA MET A 16 -4.71 -4.63 -10.01
C MET A 16 -3.27 -5.13 -10.16
N VAL A 17 -2.34 -4.48 -9.47
CA VAL A 17 -0.93 -4.85 -9.41
C VAL A 17 -0.69 -5.60 -8.11
N ASN A 18 -0.85 -6.91 -8.15
CA ASN A 18 -0.71 -7.79 -7.00
C ASN A 18 0.75 -8.09 -6.66
N GLY A 19 0.95 -8.75 -5.53
CA GLY A 19 2.25 -9.21 -5.07
C GLY A 19 2.78 -10.45 -5.79
N SER A 20 3.88 -10.97 -5.28
CA SER A 20 4.54 -12.15 -5.87
C SER A 20 3.69 -13.41 -5.77
N PRO A 21 3.49 -14.17 -6.86
CA PRO A 21 2.73 -15.41 -6.82
C PRO A 21 3.38 -16.52 -5.96
N THR A 22 4.65 -16.35 -5.58
CA THR A 22 5.37 -17.28 -4.69
C THR A 22 5.28 -16.90 -3.21
N ASP A 23 4.62 -15.78 -2.88
CA ASP A 23 4.43 -15.30 -1.52
C ASP A 23 2.99 -15.57 -1.06
N SER A 24 2.83 -16.31 0.04
CA SER A 24 1.51 -16.60 0.61
C SER A 24 0.76 -15.35 1.07
N ASN A 25 1.47 -14.29 1.48
CA ASN A 25 0.85 -13.01 1.85
C ASN A 25 0.21 -12.32 0.65
N ALA A 26 0.86 -12.38 -0.54
CA ALA A 26 0.30 -11.82 -1.76
C ALA A 26 -1.08 -12.40 -2.08
N ALA A 27 -1.26 -13.71 -1.89
CA ALA A 27 -2.54 -14.37 -2.08
C ALA A 27 -3.60 -13.91 -1.05
N LEU A 28 -3.19 -13.58 0.18
CA LEU A 28 -4.09 -13.03 1.20
C LEU A 28 -4.51 -11.60 0.84
N PHE A 29 -3.57 -10.74 0.44
CA PHE A 29 -3.85 -9.37 0.01
C PHE A 29 -4.77 -9.33 -1.20
N LYS A 30 -4.48 -10.14 -2.22
CA LYS A 30 -5.32 -10.29 -3.40
C LYS A 30 -6.76 -10.66 -3.04
N ARG A 31 -6.96 -11.69 -2.19
CA ARG A 31 -8.30 -12.06 -1.74
C ARG A 31 -8.99 -10.95 -0.95
N GLY A 32 -8.24 -10.24 -0.10
CA GLY A 32 -8.77 -9.09 0.65
C GLY A 32 -9.23 -7.98 -0.29
N ALA A 33 -8.43 -7.62 -1.29
CA ALA A 33 -8.78 -6.62 -2.29
C ALA A 33 -10.04 -7.02 -3.07
N HIS A 34 -10.09 -8.25 -3.61
CA HIS A 34 -11.25 -8.77 -4.32
C HIS A 34 -12.52 -8.81 -3.47
N SER A 35 -12.41 -9.11 -2.15
CA SER A 35 -13.58 -9.13 -1.27
C SER A 35 -14.36 -7.82 -1.19
N ILE A 36 -13.69 -6.72 -1.53
CA ILE A 36 -14.28 -5.37 -1.57
C ILE A 36 -14.53 -4.94 -3.02
N ILE A 37 -13.56 -5.08 -3.90
CA ILE A 37 -13.61 -4.60 -5.29
C ILE A 37 -14.72 -5.31 -6.07
N ASP A 38 -14.87 -6.61 -5.95
CA ASP A 38 -15.86 -7.39 -6.71
C ASP A 38 -17.32 -6.96 -6.40
N GLY A 39 -17.56 -6.41 -5.20
CA GLY A 39 -18.87 -5.90 -4.79
C GLY A 39 -19.07 -4.39 -4.98
N SER A 40 -18.03 -3.65 -5.36
CA SER A 40 -18.04 -2.19 -5.39
C SER A 40 -18.65 -1.57 -6.65
N GLY A 41 -18.79 -2.35 -7.72
CA GLY A 41 -19.15 -1.85 -9.04
C GLY A 41 -17.95 -1.38 -9.88
N LEU A 42 -16.74 -1.28 -9.31
CA LEU A 42 -15.54 -0.96 -10.06
C LEU A 42 -15.20 -2.11 -11.03
N ARG A 43 -14.89 -1.74 -12.27
CA ARG A 43 -14.43 -2.70 -13.27
C ARG A 43 -12.94 -2.94 -13.13
N VAL A 44 -12.51 -4.17 -13.00
CA VAL A 44 -11.10 -4.55 -13.14
C VAL A 44 -10.78 -4.67 -14.63
N LEU A 45 -9.96 -3.75 -15.14
CA LEU A 45 -9.52 -3.72 -16.55
C LEU A 45 -8.50 -4.83 -16.83
N ALA A 46 -7.55 -4.96 -15.92
CA ALA A 46 -6.51 -5.98 -15.98
C ALA A 46 -5.91 -6.23 -14.60
N GLU A 47 -5.33 -7.42 -14.43
CA GLU A 47 -4.73 -7.88 -13.19
C GLU A 47 -3.40 -8.59 -13.44
N TYR A 48 -2.42 -8.38 -12.55
CA TYR A 48 -1.08 -8.94 -12.66
C TYR A 48 -0.51 -9.34 -11.32
N ASP A 49 -0.04 -10.57 -11.23
CA ASP A 49 0.74 -11.05 -10.09
C ASP A 49 2.23 -10.75 -10.35
N THR A 50 2.81 -9.80 -9.62
CA THR A 50 4.13 -9.23 -9.89
C THR A 50 5.23 -10.15 -9.35
N PRO A 51 5.99 -10.87 -10.19
CA PRO A 51 6.99 -11.80 -9.71
C PRO A 51 8.09 -11.11 -8.90
N GLY A 52 8.32 -11.62 -7.67
CA GLY A 52 9.33 -11.11 -6.74
C GLY A 52 9.05 -9.72 -6.21
N TRP A 53 7.80 -9.23 -6.26
CA TRP A 53 7.43 -7.86 -5.86
C TRP A 53 8.24 -6.77 -6.60
N ASN A 54 8.74 -7.10 -7.79
CA ASN A 54 9.72 -6.28 -8.50
C ASN A 54 9.07 -5.04 -9.13
N PRO A 55 9.48 -3.81 -8.76
CA PRO A 55 8.88 -2.57 -9.25
C PRO A 55 9.08 -2.35 -10.76
N GLU A 56 10.20 -2.81 -11.34
CA GLU A 56 10.46 -2.68 -12.78
C GLU A 56 9.48 -3.53 -13.59
N LYS A 57 9.11 -4.72 -13.09
CA LYS A 57 8.09 -5.56 -13.72
C LYS A 57 6.70 -4.95 -13.60
N ALA A 58 6.40 -4.32 -12.46
CA ALA A 58 5.16 -3.57 -12.30
C ALA A 58 5.10 -2.40 -13.30
N GLN A 59 6.19 -1.65 -13.44
CA GLN A 59 6.31 -0.55 -14.39
C GLN A 59 6.13 -1.02 -15.84
N GLU A 60 6.82 -2.09 -16.25
CA GLU A 60 6.71 -2.66 -17.59
C GLU A 60 5.28 -3.07 -17.90
N TRP A 61 4.63 -3.81 -16.98
CA TRP A 61 3.27 -4.27 -17.16
C TRP A 61 2.26 -3.12 -17.23
N VAL A 62 2.35 -2.14 -16.32
CA VAL A 62 1.47 -0.96 -16.31
C VAL A 62 1.66 -0.14 -17.58
N SER A 63 2.89 0.00 -18.09
CA SER A 63 3.14 0.67 -19.37
C SER A 63 2.39 0.00 -20.53
N GLY A 64 2.34 -1.34 -20.53
CA GLY A 64 1.53 -2.10 -21.49
C GLY A 64 0.02 -1.85 -21.33
N GLN A 65 -0.46 -1.74 -20.10
CA GLN A 65 -1.89 -1.46 -19.83
C GLN A 65 -2.27 -0.03 -20.22
N ILE A 66 -1.38 0.95 -20.02
CA ILE A 66 -1.60 2.33 -20.47
C ILE A 66 -1.76 2.37 -22.00
N ALA A 67 -0.92 1.64 -22.73
CA ALA A 67 -1.03 1.55 -24.19
C ALA A 67 -2.35 0.90 -24.64
N GLN A 68 -2.93 0.00 -23.85
CA GLN A 68 -4.17 -0.71 -24.15
C GLN A 68 -5.43 0.05 -23.73
N HIS A 69 -5.43 0.67 -22.56
CA HIS A 69 -6.61 1.24 -21.90
C HIS A 69 -6.59 2.77 -21.88
N GLY A 70 -5.41 3.40 -21.91
CA GLY A 70 -5.26 4.86 -21.93
C GLY A 70 -5.99 5.56 -20.80
N GLY A 71 -6.82 6.54 -21.16
CA GLY A 71 -7.61 7.32 -20.19
C GLY A 71 -8.73 6.55 -19.47
N ALA A 72 -8.94 5.27 -19.78
CA ALA A 72 -9.91 4.45 -19.04
C ALA A 72 -9.38 3.94 -17.68
N ILE A 73 -8.09 4.18 -17.37
CA ILE A 73 -7.50 3.78 -16.07
C ILE A 73 -7.86 4.84 -15.04
N ALA A 74 -8.85 4.57 -14.22
CA ALA A 74 -9.33 5.46 -13.15
C ALA A 74 -8.62 5.24 -11.82
N GLY A 75 -7.97 4.09 -11.62
CA GLY A 75 -7.22 3.78 -10.40
C GLY A 75 -6.28 2.61 -10.57
N VAL A 76 -5.30 2.50 -9.66
CA VAL A 76 -4.37 1.37 -9.58
C VAL A 76 -4.34 0.88 -8.13
N TYR A 77 -4.88 -0.31 -7.91
CA TYR A 77 -4.58 -1.05 -6.69
C TYR A 77 -3.17 -1.64 -6.83
N ALA A 78 -2.24 -1.20 -5.99
CA ALA A 78 -0.94 -1.82 -5.86
C ALA A 78 -0.80 -2.45 -4.46
N ALA A 79 -0.39 -3.72 -4.43
CA ALA A 79 -0.37 -4.51 -3.20
C ALA A 79 0.77 -4.12 -2.23
N ASN A 80 1.77 -3.35 -2.71
CA ASN A 80 2.78 -2.71 -1.86
C ASN A 80 3.36 -1.44 -2.49
N ASP A 81 4.17 -0.72 -1.73
CA ASP A 81 4.73 0.58 -2.12
C ASP A 81 5.79 0.49 -3.22
N ALA A 82 6.54 -0.61 -3.28
CA ALA A 82 7.51 -0.84 -4.35
C ALA A 82 6.81 -0.99 -5.70
N THR A 83 5.76 -1.82 -5.78
CA THR A 83 4.97 -1.99 -7.00
C THR A 83 4.14 -0.73 -7.34
N ALA A 84 3.66 0.01 -6.33
CA ALA A 84 3.05 1.33 -6.51
C ALA A 84 4.01 2.31 -7.17
N GLY A 85 5.26 2.36 -6.70
CA GLY A 85 6.32 3.18 -7.30
C GLY A 85 6.57 2.85 -8.77
N GLY A 86 6.58 1.56 -9.12
CA GLY A 86 6.68 1.11 -10.50
C GLY A 86 5.48 1.56 -11.36
N ALA A 87 4.27 1.41 -10.84
CA ALA A 87 3.05 1.85 -11.52
C ALA A 87 3.05 3.38 -11.77
N ILE A 88 3.38 4.16 -10.73
CA ILE A 88 3.46 5.63 -10.81
C ILE A 88 4.53 6.06 -11.83
N ALA A 89 5.69 5.40 -11.83
CA ALA A 89 6.73 5.68 -12.81
C ALA A 89 6.25 5.46 -14.26
N ALA A 90 5.49 4.39 -14.53
CA ALA A 90 4.87 4.15 -15.84
C ALA A 90 3.90 5.26 -16.23
N LEU A 91 3.01 5.65 -15.31
CA LEU A 91 2.03 6.72 -15.53
C LEU A 91 2.70 8.07 -15.81
N ARG A 92 3.76 8.40 -15.07
CA ARG A 92 4.55 9.63 -15.26
C ARG A 92 5.27 9.65 -16.61
N VAL A 93 5.90 8.55 -17.01
CA VAL A 93 6.57 8.43 -18.32
C VAL A 93 5.57 8.58 -19.47
N ALA A 94 4.34 8.11 -19.31
CA ALA A 94 3.27 8.25 -20.27
C ALA A 94 2.59 9.64 -20.25
N ASN A 95 3.01 10.54 -19.36
CA ASN A 95 2.41 11.86 -19.13
C ASN A 95 0.91 11.80 -18.83
N VAL A 96 0.49 10.81 -18.04
CA VAL A 96 -0.89 10.74 -17.56
C VAL A 96 -1.10 11.84 -16.52
N ASP A 97 -2.04 12.75 -16.79
CA ASP A 97 -2.36 13.89 -15.93
C ASP A 97 -3.87 14.20 -16.02
N PRO A 98 -4.61 14.22 -14.90
CA PRO A 98 -4.14 13.88 -13.55
C PRO A 98 -3.75 12.41 -13.41
N LEU A 99 -2.87 12.12 -12.43
CA LEU A 99 -2.60 10.73 -12.07
C LEU A 99 -3.84 10.07 -11.49
N PRO A 100 -4.16 8.83 -11.88
CA PRO A 100 -5.19 8.05 -11.20
C PRO A 100 -4.78 7.75 -9.75
N ILE A 101 -5.75 7.45 -8.90
CA ILE A 101 -5.50 7.05 -7.51
C ILE A 101 -4.67 5.77 -7.49
N VAL A 102 -3.52 5.80 -6.79
CA VAL A 102 -2.64 4.65 -6.60
C VAL A 102 -2.52 4.32 -5.11
N THR A 103 -2.79 3.07 -4.75
CA THR A 103 -2.59 2.57 -3.37
C THR A 103 -1.22 1.93 -3.19
N GLY A 104 -0.88 1.65 -1.93
CA GLY A 104 0.32 0.90 -1.57
C GLY A 104 0.21 0.25 -0.20
N GLN A 105 1.29 -0.35 0.27
CA GLN A 105 1.45 -0.93 1.59
C GLN A 105 2.92 -0.96 1.96
N ASP A 106 3.21 -0.91 3.24
CA ASP A 106 4.47 -1.01 3.98
C ASP A 106 4.98 0.34 4.51
N ALA A 107 4.38 1.46 4.15
CA ALA A 107 4.76 2.81 4.56
C ALA A 107 6.26 3.09 4.29
N GLU A 108 6.76 2.67 3.13
CA GLU A 108 8.13 2.99 2.70
C GLU A 108 8.34 4.50 2.68
N LEU A 109 9.55 4.96 3.02
CA LEU A 109 9.88 6.40 3.01
C LEU A 109 9.53 7.05 1.66
N SER A 110 9.88 6.39 0.56
CA SER A 110 9.55 6.85 -0.77
C SER A 110 8.04 6.94 -1.05
N ALA A 111 7.23 6.08 -0.41
CA ALA A 111 5.78 6.13 -0.52
C ALA A 111 5.20 7.29 0.28
N ILE A 112 5.68 7.53 1.51
CA ILE A 112 5.29 8.70 2.30
C ILE A 112 5.59 9.99 1.53
N GLN A 113 6.76 10.06 0.89
CA GLN A 113 7.13 11.21 0.05
C GLN A 113 6.24 11.34 -1.20
N ARG A 114 5.83 10.24 -1.84
CA ARG A 114 4.86 10.28 -2.95
C ARG A 114 3.46 10.67 -2.49
N ILE A 115 3.06 10.29 -1.28
CA ILE A 115 1.79 10.74 -0.68
C ILE A 115 1.81 12.24 -0.45
N LEU A 116 2.91 12.79 0.07
CA LEU A 116 3.09 14.23 0.25
C LEU A 116 2.98 15.01 -1.07
N THR A 117 3.51 14.46 -2.16
CA THR A 117 3.46 15.12 -3.48
C THR A 117 2.17 14.85 -4.24
N GLY A 118 1.25 14.03 -3.69
CA GLY A 118 0.01 13.64 -4.34
C GLY A 118 0.16 12.59 -5.44
N ASP A 119 1.34 12.00 -5.62
CA ASP A 119 1.60 10.95 -6.61
C ASP A 119 1.05 9.58 -6.20
N GLN A 120 0.96 9.33 -4.90
CA GLN A 120 0.34 8.15 -4.30
C GLN A 120 -0.76 8.60 -3.34
N TYR A 121 -1.91 7.93 -3.36
CA TYR A 121 -3.04 8.31 -2.53
C TYR A 121 -2.87 7.89 -1.07
N MET A 122 -2.41 6.66 -0.84
CA MET A 122 -2.26 6.10 0.49
C MET A 122 -1.29 4.92 0.50
N THR A 123 -0.86 4.59 1.70
CA THR A 123 -0.19 3.31 2.01
C THR A 123 -0.86 2.63 3.19
N VAL A 124 -0.64 1.33 3.36
CA VAL A 124 -1.05 0.60 4.57
C VAL A 124 0.16 0.45 5.48
N TYR A 125 0.09 1.07 6.65
CA TYR A 125 1.09 0.95 7.70
C TYR A 125 0.81 -0.24 8.61
N LYS A 126 1.82 -1.08 8.77
CA LYS A 126 1.85 -2.19 9.72
C LYS A 126 2.90 -1.87 10.77
N ALA A 127 2.48 -1.48 11.97
CA ALA A 127 3.38 -1.07 13.04
C ALA A 127 4.30 -2.23 13.46
N ILE A 128 5.57 -2.19 13.03
CA ILE A 128 6.55 -3.27 13.25
C ILE A 128 6.94 -3.34 14.73
N LYS A 129 7.09 -2.20 15.40
CA LYS A 129 7.52 -2.13 16.81
C LYS A 129 6.58 -2.86 17.75
N PRO A 130 5.26 -2.60 17.79
CA PRO A 130 4.34 -3.36 18.63
C PRO A 130 4.33 -4.86 18.32
N GLN A 131 4.47 -5.24 17.06
CA GLN A 131 4.56 -6.65 16.67
C GLN A 131 5.81 -7.32 17.24
N ALA A 132 6.98 -6.67 17.16
CA ALA A 132 8.23 -7.18 17.66
C ALA A 132 8.23 -7.27 19.21
N GLU A 133 7.70 -6.24 19.87
CA GLU A 133 7.56 -6.20 21.33
C GLU A 133 6.66 -7.32 21.83
N LEU A 134 5.49 -7.52 21.23
CA LEU A 134 4.57 -8.59 21.58
C LEU A 134 5.20 -9.98 21.33
N ALA A 135 5.89 -10.16 20.23
CA ALA A 135 6.58 -11.43 19.92
C ALA A 135 7.68 -11.73 20.94
N ALA A 136 8.45 -10.73 21.36
CA ALA A 136 9.48 -10.87 22.40
C ALA A 136 8.86 -11.19 23.76
N GLU A 137 7.79 -10.50 24.16
CA GLU A 137 7.07 -10.79 25.40
C GLU A 137 6.54 -12.22 25.44
N VAL A 138 5.87 -12.65 24.38
CA VAL A 138 5.33 -14.02 24.25
C VAL A 138 6.45 -15.05 24.32
N ALA A 139 7.58 -14.82 23.66
CA ALA A 139 8.73 -15.73 23.71
C ALA A 139 9.30 -15.86 25.14
N VAL A 140 9.46 -14.75 25.86
CA VAL A 140 9.94 -14.76 27.26
C VAL A 140 8.98 -15.53 28.17
N ARG A 141 7.67 -15.33 28.07
CA ARG A 141 6.66 -16.03 28.84
C ARG A 141 6.68 -17.54 28.60
N LEU A 142 6.81 -17.95 27.33
CA LEU A 142 6.94 -19.37 26.98
C LEU A 142 8.22 -19.98 27.53
N LEU A 143 9.35 -19.26 27.56
CA LEU A 143 10.61 -19.72 28.17
C LEU A 143 10.48 -19.93 29.69
N HIS A 144 9.64 -19.16 30.35
CA HIS A 144 9.32 -19.31 31.77
C HIS A 144 8.29 -20.44 32.03
N GLY A 145 7.83 -21.13 31.00
CA GLY A 145 6.83 -22.19 31.11
C GLY A 145 5.40 -21.71 31.31
N GLU A 146 5.15 -20.44 31.07
CA GLU A 146 3.80 -19.88 31.12
C GLU A 146 2.93 -20.37 29.95
N LYS A 147 1.65 -20.57 30.24
CA LYS A 147 0.67 -20.82 29.18
C LYS A 147 0.25 -19.50 28.55
N VAL A 148 0.63 -19.28 27.32
CA VAL A 148 0.20 -18.12 26.53
C VAL A 148 -1.12 -18.44 25.83
N THR A 149 -2.10 -17.56 25.98
CA THR A 149 -3.37 -17.58 25.24
C THR A 149 -3.38 -16.44 24.24
N ALA A 150 -4.03 -16.64 23.10
CA ALA A 150 -4.21 -15.62 22.07
C ALA A 150 -5.71 -15.46 21.74
N PRO A 151 -6.13 -14.28 21.24
CA PRO A 151 -7.52 -14.01 20.95
C PRO A 151 -8.07 -14.82 19.77
N LEU A 152 -7.19 -15.31 18.90
CA LEU A 152 -7.54 -16.02 17.67
C LEU A 152 -6.83 -17.37 17.61
N GLU A 153 -7.33 -18.23 16.74
CA GLU A 153 -6.67 -19.46 16.30
C GLU A 153 -6.62 -19.49 14.76
N ILE A 154 -5.42 -19.64 14.20
CA ILE A 154 -5.20 -19.72 12.76
C ILE A 154 -4.52 -21.04 12.46
N GLN A 155 -5.18 -21.90 11.70
CA GLN A 155 -4.68 -23.23 11.34
C GLN A 155 -4.24 -24.07 12.55
N GLY A 156 -5.01 -24.02 13.65
CA GLY A 156 -4.73 -24.74 14.89
C GLY A 156 -3.63 -24.11 15.76
N THR A 157 -3.15 -22.90 15.43
CA THR A 157 -2.14 -22.19 16.18
C THR A 157 -2.73 -20.94 16.81
N PRO A 158 -2.53 -20.72 18.15
CA PRO A 158 -2.91 -19.45 18.79
C PRO A 158 -2.25 -18.26 18.09
N ALA A 159 -3.03 -17.23 17.75
CA ALA A 159 -2.57 -16.09 16.99
C ALA A 159 -3.10 -14.76 17.55
N THR A 160 -2.24 -13.76 17.55
CA THR A 160 -2.61 -12.36 17.78
C THR A 160 -2.27 -11.58 16.52
N LEU A 161 -3.29 -11.00 15.92
CA LEU A 161 -3.12 -10.10 14.77
C LEU A 161 -3.20 -8.66 15.26
N LEU A 162 -2.36 -7.79 14.70
CA LEU A 162 -2.43 -6.35 14.91
C LEU A 162 -3.15 -5.71 13.73
N ASP A 163 -3.95 -4.69 14.00
CA ASP A 163 -4.71 -4.01 12.97
C ASP A 163 -3.78 -3.11 12.14
N PRO A 164 -3.78 -3.23 10.81
CA PRO A 164 -3.08 -2.30 9.94
C PRO A 164 -3.82 -0.96 9.85
N VAL A 165 -3.08 0.10 9.57
CA VAL A 165 -3.63 1.47 9.47
C VAL A 165 -3.46 1.98 8.05
N ALA A 166 -4.53 2.51 7.46
CA ALA A 166 -4.43 3.26 6.21
C ALA A 166 -3.81 4.64 6.53
N VAL A 167 -2.81 5.03 5.76
CA VAL A 167 -2.09 6.30 5.93
C VAL A 167 -2.24 7.11 4.64
N THR A 168 -2.98 8.19 4.73
CA THR A 168 -3.07 9.26 3.73
C THR A 168 -2.18 10.43 4.15
N ILE A 169 -2.21 11.53 3.41
CA ILE A 169 -1.47 12.74 3.76
C ILE A 169 -1.84 13.26 5.16
N ASP A 170 -3.11 13.14 5.54
CA ASP A 170 -3.63 13.63 6.83
C ASP A 170 -3.18 12.77 8.02
N ASP A 171 -2.77 11.53 7.77
CA ASP A 171 -2.44 10.55 8.82
C ASP A 171 -0.94 10.42 9.10
N ILE A 172 -0.06 11.02 8.30
CA ILE A 172 1.40 10.85 8.37
C ILE A 172 1.93 11.16 9.77
N MET A 173 1.54 12.31 10.33
CA MET A 173 2.06 12.76 11.63
C MET A 173 1.56 11.90 12.78
N ASP A 174 0.30 11.49 12.75
CA ASP A 174 -0.36 10.74 13.83
C ASP A 174 -0.09 9.23 13.77
N THR A 175 0.60 8.76 12.71
CA THR A 175 0.94 7.35 12.52
C THR A 175 2.46 7.14 12.45
N VAL A 176 3.03 7.17 11.27
CA VAL A 176 4.45 6.80 11.03
C VAL A 176 5.44 7.72 11.74
N VAL A 177 5.09 9.01 11.97
CA VAL A 177 5.93 9.93 12.74
C VAL A 177 5.74 9.71 14.24
N ALA A 178 4.50 9.65 14.72
CA ALA A 178 4.19 9.45 16.15
C ALA A 178 4.79 8.14 16.68
N ASP A 179 4.79 7.07 15.88
CA ASP A 179 5.39 5.77 16.23
C ASP A 179 6.92 5.75 16.12
N GLY A 180 7.54 6.82 15.57
CA GLY A 180 8.97 6.89 15.32
C GLY A 180 9.45 5.93 14.23
N PHE A 181 8.56 5.56 13.30
CA PHE A 181 8.91 4.74 12.13
C PHE A 181 9.73 5.55 11.13
N TRP A 182 9.32 6.79 10.89
CA TRP A 182 10.09 7.82 10.17
C TRP A 182 10.14 9.11 10.97
N THR A 183 11.22 9.87 10.86
CA THR A 183 11.29 11.22 11.39
C THR A 183 10.81 12.25 10.38
N VAL A 184 10.44 13.44 10.85
CA VAL A 184 10.11 14.56 9.96
C VAL A 184 11.31 14.90 9.06
N GLU A 185 12.53 14.82 9.57
CA GLU A 185 13.76 15.07 8.83
C GLU A 185 13.99 14.04 7.71
N ASP A 186 13.63 12.77 7.92
CA ASP A 186 13.71 11.73 6.89
C ASP A 186 12.72 12.02 5.75
N ILE A 187 11.50 12.44 6.11
CA ILE A 187 10.41 12.69 5.16
C ILE A 187 10.64 14.00 4.42
N CYS A 188 10.92 15.09 5.16
CA CYS A 188 10.99 16.46 4.67
C CYS A 188 12.42 16.84 4.25
N THR A 189 13.05 16.02 3.40
CA THR A 189 14.34 16.39 2.82
C THR A 189 14.20 17.66 1.96
N PRO A 190 15.30 18.35 1.58
CA PRO A 190 15.22 19.57 0.77
C PRO A 190 14.39 19.43 -0.51
N ALA A 191 14.30 18.22 -1.08
CA ALA A 191 13.49 17.96 -2.27
C ALA A 191 11.98 17.96 -2.01
N TYR A 192 11.56 17.78 -0.76
CA TYR A 192 10.15 17.70 -0.35
C TYR A 192 9.73 18.81 0.61
N ALA A 193 10.63 19.81 0.85
CA ALA A 193 10.38 20.88 1.81
C ALA A 193 9.08 21.65 1.54
N ASP A 194 8.85 22.04 0.29
CA ASP A 194 7.64 22.77 -0.11
C ASP A 194 6.36 21.91 0.10
N ALA A 195 6.43 20.62 -0.19
CA ALA A 195 5.31 19.70 0.01
C ALA A 195 5.01 19.49 1.51
N CYS A 196 6.04 19.39 2.34
CA CYS A 196 5.90 19.32 3.79
C CYS A 196 5.28 20.59 4.37
N GLU A 197 5.74 21.77 3.94
CA GLU A 197 5.15 23.05 4.36
C GLU A 197 3.67 23.12 3.98
N ALA A 198 3.33 22.72 2.75
CA ALA A 198 1.94 22.70 2.27
C ALA A 198 1.06 21.73 3.07
N ALA A 199 1.62 20.60 3.53
CA ALA A 199 0.93 19.62 4.36
C ALA A 199 0.94 19.95 5.87
N GLY A 200 1.61 21.03 6.28
CA GLY A 200 1.75 21.39 7.70
C GLY A 200 2.66 20.44 8.49
N ILE A 201 3.59 19.77 7.82
CA ILE A 201 4.56 18.86 8.40
C ILE A 201 5.90 19.61 8.52
N GLY A 202 6.29 19.94 9.76
CA GLY A 202 7.53 20.69 10.01
C GLY A 202 7.57 21.35 11.36
#